data_c4206d341f775d13c316b67b6fd20b84
#
_entry.id   c4206d341f775d13c316b67b6fd20b84
#
_cell.length_a   1.000
_cell.length_b   1.000
_cell.length_c   1.000
_cell.angle_alpha   90.00
_cell.angle_beta   90.00
_cell.angle_gamma   90.00
#
_symmetry.space_group_name_H-M   'P 1'
#
loop_
_entity.id
_entity.type
_entity.pdbx_description
1 polymer ?
#
loop_
_entity_poly.entity_id
_entity_poly.type
_entity_poly.pdbx_seq_one_letter_code
_entity_poly.pdbx_strand_id
1 'polypeptide(L)' 'ATENDFTTPLFLWKAGLAYEALGENARAVKLYERIAADYPNSRQASGITGVIAALK' A
#
# COMPACT_ATOMS: atom_id res chain seq x y z
N ALA A 1 1.98 -18.97 6.87
CA ALA A 1 0.84 -18.09 7.06
C ALA A 1 0.16 -17.85 5.74
N THR A 2 -1.11 -17.74 5.80
CA THR A 2 -1.91 -17.57 4.61
C THR A 2 -2.21 -16.10 4.41
N GLU A 3 -1.74 -15.58 3.32
CA GLU A 3 -2.15 -14.24 2.92
C GLU A 3 -3.55 -14.33 2.38
N ASN A 4 -4.36 -13.34 2.68
CA ASN A 4 -5.66 -13.29 2.06
C ASN A 4 -5.88 -11.91 1.46
N ASP A 5 -6.76 -11.87 0.46
CA ASP A 5 -6.98 -10.68 -0.34
C ASP A 5 -7.67 -9.56 0.42
N PHE A 6 -8.14 -9.84 1.61
CA PHE A 6 -8.83 -8.85 2.42
C PHE A 6 -7.91 -8.25 3.49
N THR A 7 -7.22 -9.11 4.22
CA THR A 7 -6.41 -8.68 5.38
C THR A 7 -5.04 -8.16 4.98
N THR A 8 -4.39 -8.81 4.04
CA THR A 8 -3.01 -8.45 3.67
C THR A 8 -2.91 -7.06 3.03
N PRO A 9 -3.79 -6.70 2.06
CA PRO A 9 -3.73 -5.33 1.53
C PRO A 9 -4.01 -4.28 2.59
N LEU A 10 -4.90 -4.56 3.53
CA LEU A 10 -5.18 -3.62 4.61
C LEU A 10 -3.95 -3.43 5.50
N PHE A 11 -3.26 -4.52 5.81
CA PHE A 11 -2.04 -4.45 6.61
C PHE A 11 -0.97 -3.64 5.88
N LEU A 12 -0.76 -3.89 4.60
CA LEU A 12 0.21 -3.15 3.81
C LEU A 12 -0.14 -1.67 3.74
N TRP A 13 -1.42 -1.35 3.61
CA TRP A 13 -1.88 0.01 3.59
C TRP A 13 -1.53 0.73 4.89
N LYS A 14 -1.83 0.10 6.02
CA LYS A 14 -1.54 0.70 7.33
C LYS A 14 -0.05 0.88 7.55
N ALA A 15 0.75 -0.08 7.13
CA ALA A 15 2.20 0.03 7.24
C ALA A 15 2.72 1.18 6.37
N GLY A 16 2.16 1.35 5.18
CA GLY A 16 2.51 2.47 4.32
C GLY A 16 2.21 3.81 4.97
N LEU A 17 1.05 3.92 5.60
CA LEU A 17 0.69 5.15 6.30
C LEU A 17 1.67 5.45 7.44
N ALA A 18 2.12 4.42 8.15
CA ALA A 18 3.08 4.60 9.23
C ALA A 18 4.41 5.13 8.68
N TYR A 19 4.87 4.59 7.55
CA TYR A 19 6.09 5.09 6.93
C TYR A 19 5.94 6.54 6.48
N GLU A 20 4.79 6.90 5.93
CA GLU A 20 4.56 8.30 5.56
C GLU A 20 4.68 9.21 6.79
N ALA A 21 4.12 8.78 7.91
CA ALA A 21 4.18 9.55 9.14
C ALA A 21 5.61 9.74 9.63
N LEU A 22 6.48 8.79 9.32
CA LEU A 22 7.89 8.87 9.67
C LEU A 22 8.72 9.64 8.63
N GLY A 23 8.09 10.08 7.55
CA GLY A 23 8.80 10.76 6.48
C GLY A 23 9.50 9.82 5.53
N GLU A 24 9.22 8.52 5.59
CA GLU A 24 9.87 7.52 4.75
C GLU A 24 8.99 7.19 3.54
N ASN A 25 8.81 8.17 2.68
CA ASN A 25 7.90 8.03 1.56
C ASN A 25 8.32 6.93 0.58
N ALA A 26 9.62 6.73 0.39
CA ALA A 26 10.09 5.69 -0.52
C ALA A 26 9.66 4.30 -0.05
N ARG A 27 9.68 4.06 1.25
CA ARG A 27 9.24 2.79 1.80
C ARG A 27 7.73 2.64 1.68
N ALA A 28 7.01 3.72 1.92
CA ALA A 28 5.56 3.71 1.78
C ALA A 28 5.18 3.37 0.34
N VAL A 29 5.85 3.98 -0.63
CA VAL A 29 5.58 3.72 -2.04
C VAL A 29 5.79 2.24 -2.37
N LYS A 30 6.84 1.63 -1.86
CA LYS A 30 7.07 0.21 -2.11
C LYS A 30 5.92 -0.65 -1.64
N LEU A 31 5.37 -0.36 -0.47
CA LEU A 31 4.24 -1.12 0.05
C LEU A 31 2.99 -0.89 -0.79
N TYR A 32 2.76 0.35 -1.20
CA TYR A 32 1.61 0.66 -2.03
C TYR A 32 1.71 0.01 -3.40
N GLU A 33 2.92 0.00 -3.99
CA GLU A 33 3.13 -0.67 -5.26
C GLU A 33 2.85 -2.17 -5.15
N ARG A 34 3.20 -2.76 -4.02
CA ARG A 34 2.91 -4.17 -3.80
C ARG A 34 1.41 -4.42 -3.76
N ILE A 35 0.65 -3.53 -3.13
CA ILE A 35 -0.80 -3.65 -3.12
C ILE A 35 -1.34 -3.63 -4.55
N ALA A 36 -0.87 -2.69 -5.36
CA ALA A 36 -1.34 -2.57 -6.74
C ALA A 36 -0.96 -3.78 -7.59
N ALA A 37 0.21 -4.37 -7.34
CA ALA A 37 0.69 -5.49 -8.13
C ALA A 37 0.05 -6.81 -7.71
N ASP A 38 -0.01 -7.06 -6.40
CA ASP A 38 -0.44 -8.36 -5.88
C ASP A 38 -1.93 -8.42 -5.56
N TYR A 39 -2.53 -7.28 -5.27
CA TYR A 39 -3.93 -7.22 -4.85
C TYR A 39 -4.69 -6.14 -5.61
N PRO A 40 -4.68 -6.21 -6.96
CA PRO A 40 -5.28 -5.13 -7.76
C PRO A 40 -6.79 -5.00 -7.58
N ASN A 41 -7.44 -6.05 -7.10
CA ASN A 41 -8.89 -6.03 -6.88
C ASN A 41 -9.26 -5.61 -5.46
N SER A 42 -8.28 -5.27 -4.63
CA SER A 42 -8.57 -4.88 -3.26
C SER A 42 -9.09 -3.45 -3.22
N ARG A 43 -9.80 -3.14 -2.14
CA ARG A 43 -10.27 -1.77 -1.92
C ARG A 43 -9.10 -0.80 -1.83
N GLN A 44 -8.02 -1.23 -1.20
CA GLN A 44 -6.84 -0.39 -1.03
C GLN A 44 -6.20 -0.03 -2.37
N ALA A 45 -6.23 -0.94 -3.33
CA ALA A 45 -5.64 -0.68 -4.64
C ALA A 45 -6.43 0.37 -5.43
N SER A 46 -7.68 0.58 -5.10
CA SER A 46 -8.56 1.46 -5.86
C SER A 46 -8.03 2.88 -6.00
N GLY A 47 -7.41 3.44 -4.97
CA GLY A 47 -6.87 4.78 -5.04
C GLY A 47 -5.36 4.84 -4.93
N ILE A 48 -4.70 3.69 -4.99
CA ILE A 48 -3.29 3.61 -4.62
C ILE A 48 -2.38 4.30 -5.65
N THR A 49 -2.77 4.29 -6.92
CA THR A 49 -1.98 4.93 -7.96
C THR A 49 -1.84 6.42 -7.70
N GLY A 50 -2.93 7.07 -7.28
CA GLY A 50 -2.89 8.49 -6.94
C GLY A 50 -2.01 8.77 -5.74
N VAL A 51 -2.07 7.89 -4.74
CA VAL A 51 -1.22 8.04 -3.54
C VAL A 51 0.24 7.89 -3.92
N ILE A 52 0.58 6.89 -4.72
CA ILE A 52 1.95 6.67 -5.17
C ILE A 52 2.46 7.90 -5.93
N ALA A 53 1.66 8.42 -6.83
CA ALA A 53 2.04 9.61 -7.60
C ALA A 53 2.29 10.81 -6.68
N ALA A 54 1.49 10.95 -5.64
CA ALA A 54 1.64 12.07 -4.71
C ALA A 54 2.92 11.96 -3.88
N LEU A 55 3.39 10.75 -3.63
CA LEU A 55 4.59 10.53 -2.83
C LEU A 55 5.89 10.54 -3.64
N LYS A 56 5.79 10.42 -4.94
CA LYS A 56 6.98 10.49 -5.80
C LYS A 56 7.31 11.95 -6.20
#